data_94147b666d5c07a57a28c44aa047f180
#
_entry.id   94147b666d5c07a57a28c44aa047f180
#
_cell.length_a   1.000
_cell.length_b   1.000
_cell.length_c   1.000
_cell.angle_alpha   90.00
_cell.angle_beta   90.00
_cell.angle_gamma   90.00
#
_symmetry.space_group_name_H-M   'P 1'
#
loop_
_entity.id
_entity.type
_entity.pdbx_description
1 polymer ?
#
loop_
_entity_poly.entity_id
_entity_poly.type
_entity_poly.pdbx_seq_one_letter_code
_entity_poly.pdbx_strand_id
1 'polypeptide(L)'
;TEALMKIKIPDEARGGQVTRIFTLNAGIVVLMLGMVFQEQLPTLYILTLAGASVVGAMVAWHGVALLKQVKQALPSRFGATIRFYIAAAFMLPFGAALGAMTAFPGLEKTLHAQFLLAHEAVNVLGFVGVTVVGTLITFWPTMLRTKMVENALGISVRALQLMIAGVLVTALSAIFGGVPGARFAAGAGLLVYCVGLLMVAVIMVRTMRTKRPGEFPPMSVGAGF
;
A
#
# COMPACT_ATOMS: atom_id res chain seq x y z
N THR A 1 -14.11 -1.39 -7.09
CA THR A 1 -13.74 -0.16 -7.87
C THR A 1 -14.87 0.33 -8.77
N GLU A 2 -15.59 -0.54 -9.49
CA GLU A 2 -16.74 -0.14 -10.33
C GLU A 2 -17.77 0.70 -9.56
N ALA A 3 -18.16 0.23 -8.37
CA ALA A 3 -19.11 0.93 -7.51
C ALA A 3 -18.59 2.30 -7.04
N LEU A 4 -17.28 2.41 -6.74
CA LEU A 4 -16.65 3.64 -6.29
C LEU A 4 -16.50 4.67 -7.42
N MET A 5 -16.24 4.21 -8.63
CA MET A 5 -16.02 5.06 -9.80
C MET A 5 -17.28 5.29 -10.63
N LYS A 6 -18.37 4.55 -10.36
CA LYS A 6 -19.61 4.55 -11.17
C LYS A 6 -19.38 4.26 -12.66
N ILE A 7 -18.39 3.43 -12.97
CA ILE A 7 -18.06 2.99 -14.32
C ILE A 7 -18.51 1.55 -14.48
N LYS A 8 -19.27 1.23 -15.51
CA LYS A 8 -19.55 -0.15 -15.90
C LYS A 8 -18.37 -0.66 -16.72
N ILE A 9 -17.69 -1.68 -16.23
CA ILE A 9 -16.61 -2.33 -16.96
C ILE A 9 -17.23 -3.25 -18.01
N PRO A 10 -16.86 -3.12 -19.30
CA PRO A 10 -17.30 -4.03 -20.35
C PRO A 10 -16.93 -5.48 -20.01
N ASP A 11 -17.77 -6.44 -20.40
CA ASP A 11 -17.55 -7.86 -20.10
C ASP A 11 -16.22 -8.38 -20.68
N GLU A 12 -15.79 -7.86 -21.82
CA GLU A 12 -14.48 -8.12 -22.43
C GLU A 12 -13.30 -7.73 -21.50
N ALA A 13 -13.42 -6.64 -20.76
CA ALA A 13 -12.38 -6.20 -19.82
C ALA A 13 -12.35 -7.02 -18.52
N ARG A 14 -13.38 -7.81 -18.22
CA ARG A 14 -13.42 -8.74 -17.08
C ARG A 14 -12.45 -9.90 -17.25
N GLY A 15 -12.24 -10.38 -18.48
CA GLY A 15 -11.23 -11.39 -18.78
C GLY A 15 -9.84 -10.98 -18.29
N GLY A 16 -9.44 -9.73 -18.52
CA GLY A 16 -8.17 -9.21 -18.03
C GLY A 16 -8.07 -9.12 -16.49
N GLN A 17 -9.20 -8.95 -15.77
CA GLN A 17 -9.21 -9.01 -14.31
C GLN A 17 -8.99 -10.43 -13.80
N VAL A 18 -9.68 -11.40 -14.40
CA VAL A 18 -9.54 -12.82 -14.06
C VAL A 18 -8.11 -13.27 -14.30
N THR A 19 -7.53 -12.98 -15.47
CA THR A 19 -6.13 -13.31 -15.78
C THR A 19 -5.18 -12.73 -14.72
N ARG A 20 -5.32 -11.46 -14.36
CA ARG A 20 -4.46 -10.84 -13.33
C ARG A 20 -4.54 -11.57 -11.99
N ILE A 21 -5.75 -11.94 -11.54
CA ILE A 21 -5.94 -12.63 -10.27
C ILE A 21 -5.29 -14.02 -10.30
N PHE A 22 -5.53 -14.79 -11.35
CA PHE A 22 -4.92 -16.13 -11.47
C PHE A 22 -3.40 -16.07 -11.58
N THR A 23 -2.85 -15.17 -12.41
CA THR A 23 -1.41 -15.00 -12.56
C THR A 23 -0.76 -14.48 -11.26
N LEU A 24 -1.43 -13.57 -10.53
CA LEU A 24 -0.98 -13.09 -9.22
C LEU A 24 -0.87 -14.27 -8.23
N ASN A 25 -1.93 -15.08 -8.11
CA ASN A 25 -1.91 -16.22 -7.20
C ASN A 25 -0.87 -17.27 -7.60
N ALA A 26 -0.70 -17.56 -8.89
CA ALA A 26 0.37 -18.43 -9.37
C ALA A 26 1.77 -17.87 -9.00
N GLY A 27 1.98 -16.56 -9.17
CA GLY A 27 3.20 -15.88 -8.75
C GLY A 27 3.47 -16.00 -7.25
N ILE A 28 2.44 -15.85 -6.41
CA ILE A 28 2.55 -16.04 -4.96
C ILE A 28 2.97 -17.48 -4.62
N VAL A 29 2.36 -18.48 -5.25
CA VAL A 29 2.72 -19.89 -5.03
C VAL A 29 4.17 -20.15 -5.43
N VAL A 30 4.60 -19.67 -6.59
CA VAL A 30 6.00 -19.81 -7.06
C VAL A 30 6.97 -19.15 -6.07
N LEU A 31 6.66 -17.93 -5.62
CA LEU A 31 7.45 -17.20 -4.61
C LEU A 31 7.57 -18.00 -3.31
N MET A 32 6.45 -18.51 -2.80
CA MET A 32 6.43 -19.30 -1.56
C MET A 32 7.24 -20.60 -1.69
N LEU A 33 7.12 -21.30 -2.81
CA LEU A 33 7.93 -22.50 -3.07
C LEU A 33 9.43 -22.16 -3.10
N GLY A 34 9.81 -21.07 -3.75
CA GLY A 34 11.18 -20.57 -3.74
C GLY A 34 11.68 -20.32 -2.32
N MET A 35 10.93 -19.57 -1.51
CA MET A 35 11.30 -19.23 -0.13
C MET A 35 11.42 -20.46 0.78
N VAL A 36 10.52 -21.44 0.64
CA VAL A 36 10.52 -22.65 1.50
C VAL A 36 11.69 -23.57 1.18
N PHE A 37 12.01 -23.74 -0.11
CA PHE A 37 12.99 -24.75 -0.54
C PHE A 37 14.39 -24.21 -0.83
N GLN A 38 14.61 -22.88 -0.83
CA GLN A 38 15.93 -22.30 -1.11
C GLN A 38 16.99 -22.62 -0.03
N GLU A 39 16.60 -22.98 1.19
CA GLU A 39 17.54 -23.42 2.24
C GLU A 39 18.17 -24.77 1.89
N GLN A 40 17.38 -25.71 1.31
CA GLN A 40 17.84 -27.02 0.89
C GLN A 40 18.54 -26.98 -0.47
N LEU A 41 18.04 -26.17 -1.37
CA LEU A 41 18.53 -25.98 -2.74
C LEU A 41 18.70 -24.48 -3.04
N PRO A 42 19.90 -23.91 -2.77
CA PRO A 42 20.12 -22.46 -2.93
C PRO A 42 19.79 -21.89 -4.30
N THR A 43 19.87 -22.72 -5.37
CA THR A 43 19.49 -22.30 -6.73
C THR A 43 18.02 -21.95 -6.87
N LEU A 44 17.16 -22.40 -5.96
CA LEU A 44 15.72 -22.11 -5.98
C LEU A 44 15.37 -20.66 -5.60
N TYR A 45 16.37 -19.83 -5.18
CA TYR A 45 16.17 -18.39 -5.08
C TYR A 45 15.61 -17.78 -6.38
N ILE A 46 15.90 -18.40 -7.53
CA ILE A 46 15.37 -18.00 -8.84
C ILE A 46 13.83 -18.06 -8.86
N LEU A 47 13.21 -19.03 -8.18
CA LEU A 47 11.75 -19.11 -8.06
C LEU A 47 11.22 -17.94 -7.20
N THR A 48 11.93 -17.57 -6.13
CA THR A 48 11.60 -16.39 -5.31
C THR A 48 11.62 -15.11 -6.17
N LEU A 49 12.68 -14.93 -6.98
CA LEU A 49 12.78 -13.79 -7.90
C LEU A 49 11.68 -13.78 -8.95
N ALA A 50 11.43 -14.94 -9.58
CA ALA A 50 10.40 -15.08 -10.61
C ALA A 50 9.00 -14.79 -10.03
N GLY A 51 8.67 -15.39 -8.89
CA GLY A 51 7.41 -15.16 -8.20
C GLY A 51 7.21 -13.71 -7.78
N ALA A 52 8.23 -13.09 -7.16
CA ALA A 52 8.20 -11.68 -6.79
C ALA A 52 8.01 -10.75 -8.00
N SER A 53 8.68 -11.05 -9.12
CA SER A 53 8.53 -10.30 -10.37
C SER A 53 7.10 -10.39 -10.93
N VAL A 54 6.51 -11.58 -10.93
CA VAL A 54 5.13 -11.82 -11.37
C VAL A 54 4.16 -11.05 -10.46
N VAL A 55 4.29 -11.17 -9.15
CA VAL A 55 3.45 -10.46 -8.17
C VAL A 55 3.54 -8.95 -8.38
N GLY A 56 4.75 -8.41 -8.44
CA GLY A 56 4.98 -6.99 -8.68
C GLY A 56 4.38 -6.50 -10.00
N ALA A 57 4.59 -7.24 -11.09
CA ALA A 57 4.05 -6.89 -12.41
C ALA A 57 2.52 -6.92 -12.44
N MET A 58 1.87 -7.90 -11.81
CA MET A 58 0.41 -8.01 -11.80
C MET A 58 -0.24 -6.88 -10.99
N VAL A 59 0.36 -6.50 -9.86
CA VAL A 59 -0.16 -5.38 -9.05
C VAL A 59 0.13 -4.04 -9.72
N ALA A 60 1.29 -3.87 -10.36
CA ALA A 60 1.57 -2.68 -11.18
C ALA A 60 0.55 -2.56 -12.34
N TRP A 61 0.27 -3.65 -13.04
CA TRP A 61 -0.78 -3.68 -14.08
C TRP A 61 -2.14 -3.29 -13.52
N HIS A 62 -2.49 -3.78 -12.33
CA HIS A 62 -3.71 -3.36 -11.65
C HIS A 62 -3.72 -1.85 -11.36
N GLY A 63 -2.63 -1.30 -10.85
CA GLY A 63 -2.46 0.15 -10.62
C GLY A 63 -2.63 0.98 -11.90
N VAL A 64 -2.03 0.56 -13.00
CA VAL A 64 -2.20 1.20 -14.32
C VAL A 64 -3.64 1.13 -14.80
N ALA A 65 -4.31 -0.02 -14.62
CA ALA A 65 -5.72 -0.17 -14.98
C ALA A 65 -6.61 0.78 -14.16
N LEU A 66 -6.35 0.95 -12.85
CA LEU A 66 -7.05 1.91 -12.00
C LEU A 66 -6.81 3.36 -12.48
N LEU A 67 -5.58 3.72 -12.82
CA LEU A 67 -5.25 5.05 -13.37
C LEU A 67 -6.03 5.36 -14.65
N LYS A 68 -6.11 4.39 -15.58
CA LYS A 68 -6.87 4.53 -16.82
C LYS A 68 -8.36 4.74 -16.53
N GLN A 69 -8.93 3.96 -15.60
CA GLN A 69 -10.32 4.07 -15.21
C GLN A 69 -10.64 5.42 -14.54
N VAL A 70 -9.76 5.92 -13.68
CA VAL A 70 -9.94 7.22 -13.02
C VAL A 70 -9.96 8.37 -14.02
N LYS A 71 -9.12 8.33 -15.07
CA LYS A 71 -9.13 9.36 -16.12
C LYS A 71 -10.44 9.44 -16.89
N GLN A 72 -11.20 8.35 -16.92
CA GLN A 72 -12.50 8.25 -17.61
C GLN A 72 -13.69 8.46 -16.66
N ALA A 73 -13.44 8.46 -15.35
CA ALA A 73 -14.48 8.59 -14.34
C ALA A 73 -14.88 10.04 -14.11
N LEU A 74 -16.17 10.26 -13.87
CA LEU A 74 -16.66 11.54 -13.37
C LEU A 74 -16.15 11.79 -11.93
N PRO A 75 -15.98 13.06 -11.53
CA PRO A 75 -15.59 13.40 -10.16
C PRO A 75 -16.50 12.69 -9.14
N SER A 76 -15.89 11.98 -8.21
CA SER A 76 -16.59 11.16 -7.22
C SER A 76 -16.12 11.53 -5.81
N ARG A 77 -17.04 11.44 -4.83
CA ARG A 77 -16.71 11.56 -3.39
C ARG A 77 -15.66 10.56 -2.91
N PHE A 78 -15.45 9.48 -3.67
CA PHE A 78 -14.48 8.43 -3.39
C PHE A 78 -13.10 8.68 -4.03
N GLY A 79 -12.92 9.82 -4.68
CA GLY A 79 -11.68 10.15 -5.40
C GLY A 79 -10.42 10.12 -4.52
N ALA A 80 -10.52 10.43 -3.22
CA ALA A 80 -9.40 10.29 -2.28
C ALA A 80 -9.01 8.82 -2.13
N THR A 81 -9.93 7.95 -1.75
CA THR A 81 -9.70 6.51 -1.54
C THR A 81 -9.06 5.85 -2.76
N ILE A 82 -9.54 6.19 -3.96
CA ILE A 82 -8.98 5.64 -5.20
C ILE A 82 -7.52 6.06 -5.39
N ARG A 83 -7.15 7.31 -5.05
CA ARG A 83 -5.76 7.78 -5.10
C ARG A 83 -4.86 7.02 -4.13
N PHE A 84 -5.36 6.69 -2.93
CA PHE A 84 -4.64 5.85 -1.98
C PHE A 84 -4.41 4.44 -2.54
N TYR A 85 -5.42 3.82 -3.15
CA TYR A 85 -5.28 2.50 -3.76
C TYR A 85 -4.31 2.48 -4.94
N ILE A 86 -4.31 3.52 -5.76
CA ILE A 86 -3.35 3.66 -6.86
C ILE A 86 -1.93 3.80 -6.29
N ALA A 87 -1.73 4.67 -5.32
CA ALA A 87 -0.42 4.86 -4.70
C ALA A 87 0.08 3.57 -4.05
N ALA A 88 -0.76 2.87 -3.29
CA ALA A 88 -0.45 1.58 -2.69
C ALA A 88 -0.09 0.53 -3.75
N ALA A 89 -0.86 0.43 -4.84
CA ALA A 89 -0.59 -0.51 -5.92
C ALA A 89 0.76 -0.28 -6.60
N PHE A 90 1.30 0.93 -6.59
CA PHE A 90 2.65 1.21 -7.07
C PHE A 90 3.73 1.00 -6.02
N MET A 91 3.41 1.01 -4.72
CA MET A 91 4.40 0.68 -3.67
C MET A 91 4.75 -0.81 -3.68
N LEU A 92 3.80 -1.71 -3.88
CA LEU A 92 4.05 -3.14 -3.81
C LEU A 92 5.14 -3.65 -4.79
N PRO A 93 5.20 -3.24 -6.08
CA PRO A 93 6.28 -3.65 -6.99
C PRO A 93 7.68 -3.27 -6.47
N PHE A 94 7.82 -2.09 -5.88
CA PHE A 94 9.09 -1.67 -5.26
C PHE A 94 9.40 -2.54 -4.05
N GLY A 95 8.42 -2.78 -3.19
CA GLY A 95 8.56 -3.68 -2.06
C GLY A 95 8.91 -5.10 -2.49
N ALA A 96 8.27 -5.65 -3.53
CA ALA A 96 8.58 -6.96 -4.07
C ALA A 96 10.01 -7.05 -4.61
N ALA A 97 10.49 -6.01 -5.31
CA ALA A 97 11.87 -5.94 -5.78
C ALA A 97 12.88 -5.94 -4.62
N LEU A 98 12.63 -5.14 -3.57
CA LEU A 98 13.47 -5.10 -2.37
C LEU A 98 13.48 -6.46 -1.64
N GLY A 99 12.32 -7.10 -1.50
CA GLY A 99 12.23 -8.44 -0.92
C GLY A 99 12.94 -9.50 -1.75
N ALA A 100 12.87 -9.41 -3.07
CA ALA A 100 13.61 -10.29 -3.97
C ALA A 100 15.13 -10.16 -3.79
N MET A 101 15.63 -8.95 -3.50
CA MET A 101 17.07 -8.73 -3.21
C MET A 101 17.52 -9.49 -1.94
N THR A 102 16.64 -9.64 -0.94
CA THR A 102 16.99 -10.39 0.28
C THR A 102 17.14 -11.89 0.05
N ALA A 103 16.59 -12.42 -1.03
CA ALA A 103 16.69 -13.85 -1.39
C ALA A 103 18.02 -14.22 -2.05
N PHE A 104 18.88 -13.27 -2.38
CA PHE A 104 20.15 -13.54 -3.05
C PHE A 104 21.10 -14.36 -2.17
N PRO A 105 21.59 -15.52 -2.64
CA PRO A 105 22.56 -16.31 -1.91
C PRO A 105 23.86 -15.55 -1.73
N GLY A 106 24.40 -15.55 -0.50
CA GLY A 106 25.67 -14.88 -0.21
C GLY A 106 25.58 -13.36 -0.07
N LEU A 107 24.39 -12.80 0.01
CA LEU A 107 24.24 -11.39 0.32
C LEU A 107 24.84 -11.09 1.70
N GLU A 108 25.67 -10.04 1.76
CA GLU A 108 26.30 -9.61 3.01
C GLU A 108 25.22 -9.25 4.04
N LYS A 109 25.44 -9.64 5.32
CA LYS A 109 24.42 -9.51 6.39
C LYS A 109 23.91 -8.09 6.58
N THR A 110 24.80 -7.09 6.43
CA THR A 110 24.42 -5.67 6.56
C THR A 110 23.50 -5.26 5.42
N LEU A 111 23.85 -5.62 4.19
CA LEU A 111 22.99 -5.35 3.01
C LEU A 111 21.67 -6.07 3.08
N HIS A 112 21.66 -7.34 3.55
CA HIS A 112 20.43 -8.09 3.78
C HIS A 112 19.51 -7.35 4.75
N ALA A 113 20.01 -6.90 5.90
CA ALA A 113 19.24 -6.15 6.88
C ALA A 113 18.73 -4.80 6.31
N GLN A 114 19.52 -4.10 5.52
CA GLN A 114 19.13 -2.84 4.87
C GLN A 114 17.99 -3.06 3.87
N PHE A 115 18.10 -4.05 2.99
CA PHE A 115 17.03 -4.38 2.03
C PHE A 115 15.77 -4.89 2.74
N LEU A 116 15.90 -5.67 3.80
CA LEU A 116 14.78 -6.15 4.59
C LEU A 116 14.00 -4.98 5.23
N LEU A 117 14.70 -4.06 5.90
CA LEU A 117 14.08 -2.87 6.47
C LEU A 117 13.38 -2.00 5.42
N ALA A 118 14.01 -1.81 4.26
CA ALA A 118 13.41 -1.06 3.16
C ALA A 118 12.17 -1.77 2.60
N HIS A 119 12.25 -3.11 2.44
CA HIS A 119 11.13 -3.96 2.03
C HIS A 119 9.94 -3.84 2.99
N GLU A 120 10.20 -3.94 4.29
CA GLU A 120 9.17 -3.79 5.33
C GLU A 120 8.54 -2.39 5.30
N ALA A 121 9.36 -1.34 5.22
CA ALA A 121 8.85 0.03 5.15
C ALA A 121 7.92 0.24 3.94
N VAL A 122 8.32 -0.21 2.76
CA VAL A 122 7.52 -0.06 1.53
C VAL A 122 6.25 -0.91 1.56
N ASN A 123 6.32 -2.17 2.03
CA ASN A 123 5.15 -3.04 2.03
C ASN A 123 4.21 -2.77 3.19
N VAL A 124 4.73 -2.63 4.41
CA VAL A 124 3.87 -2.44 5.59
C VAL A 124 3.30 -1.03 5.62
N LEU A 125 4.14 -0.01 5.50
CA LEU A 125 3.68 1.38 5.56
C LEU A 125 3.13 1.85 4.21
N GLY A 126 3.82 1.54 3.11
CA GLY A 126 3.48 2.01 1.77
C GLY A 126 2.31 1.26 1.13
N PHE A 127 2.32 -0.08 1.11
CA PHE A 127 1.24 -0.85 0.49
C PHE A 127 0.07 -1.07 1.47
N VAL A 128 0.31 -1.73 2.59
CA VAL A 128 -0.76 -2.08 3.53
C VAL A 128 -1.30 -0.85 4.24
N GLY A 129 -0.44 -0.05 4.85
CA GLY A 129 -0.83 1.12 5.63
C GLY A 129 -1.60 2.16 4.79
N VAL A 130 -1.09 2.49 3.61
CA VAL A 130 -1.77 3.42 2.68
C VAL A 130 -3.11 2.85 2.21
N THR A 131 -3.21 1.54 1.94
CA THR A 131 -4.48 0.90 1.56
C THR A 131 -5.52 0.97 2.69
N VAL A 132 -5.11 0.64 3.91
CA VAL A 132 -5.99 0.68 5.09
C VAL A 132 -6.48 2.10 5.34
N VAL A 133 -5.59 3.07 5.36
CA VAL A 133 -5.94 4.49 5.56
C VAL A 133 -6.89 4.99 4.47
N GLY A 134 -6.62 4.66 3.21
CA GLY A 134 -7.50 5.00 2.08
C GLY A 134 -8.90 4.40 2.22
N THR A 135 -9.01 3.17 2.74
CA THR A 135 -10.29 2.52 3.03
C THR A 135 -11.03 3.24 4.14
N LEU A 136 -10.34 3.58 5.24
CA LEU A 136 -10.94 4.22 6.39
C LEU A 136 -11.54 5.59 6.08
N ILE A 137 -10.95 6.37 5.18
CA ILE A 137 -11.47 7.69 4.79
C ILE A 137 -12.93 7.65 4.33
N THR A 138 -13.33 6.60 3.60
CA THR A 138 -14.70 6.43 3.10
C THR A 138 -15.53 5.48 3.94
N PHE A 139 -14.90 4.48 4.51
CA PHE A 139 -15.58 3.45 5.31
C PHE A 139 -16.04 4.01 6.66
N TRP A 140 -15.23 4.85 7.31
CA TRP A 140 -15.55 5.44 8.60
C TRP A 140 -16.86 6.25 8.62
N PRO A 141 -17.07 7.27 7.76
CA PRO A 141 -18.34 7.99 7.73
C PRO A 141 -19.51 7.09 7.32
N THR A 142 -19.26 6.06 6.49
CA THR A 142 -20.30 5.10 6.09
C THR A 142 -20.75 4.25 7.28
N MET A 143 -19.83 3.75 8.10
CA MET A 143 -20.16 2.99 9.32
C MET A 143 -20.92 3.83 10.33
N LEU A 144 -20.55 5.10 10.46
CA LEU A 144 -21.26 6.05 11.33
C LEU A 144 -22.58 6.55 10.72
N ARG A 145 -22.92 6.13 9.50
CA ARG A 145 -24.13 6.60 8.76
C ARG A 145 -24.19 8.14 8.72
N THR A 146 -23.05 8.78 8.41
CA THR A 146 -22.92 10.23 8.31
C THR A 146 -22.24 10.66 7.02
N LYS A 147 -22.24 11.95 6.73
CA LYS A 147 -21.54 12.53 5.58
C LYS A 147 -20.05 12.71 5.91
N MET A 148 -19.22 12.71 4.88
CA MET A 148 -17.82 13.15 5.03
C MET A 148 -17.78 14.60 5.50
N VAL A 149 -16.83 14.90 6.40
CA VAL A 149 -16.62 16.28 6.88
C VAL A 149 -16.08 17.17 5.75
N GLU A 150 -16.33 18.46 5.88
CA GLU A 150 -15.85 19.47 4.93
C GLU A 150 -14.31 19.38 4.77
N ASN A 151 -13.82 19.62 3.55
CA ASN A 151 -12.40 19.55 3.20
C ASN A 151 -11.70 18.19 3.43
N ALA A 152 -12.43 17.10 3.76
CA ALA A 152 -11.84 15.78 3.95
C ALA A 152 -11.03 15.34 2.73
N LEU A 153 -11.50 15.62 1.52
CA LEU A 153 -10.80 15.26 0.28
C LEU A 153 -9.43 15.94 0.17
N GLY A 154 -9.37 17.25 0.39
CA GLY A 154 -8.12 18.02 0.31
C GLY A 154 -7.12 17.60 1.38
N ILE A 155 -7.59 17.41 2.63
CA ILE A 155 -6.75 16.92 3.73
C ILE A 155 -6.20 15.52 3.43
N SER A 156 -7.06 14.61 2.94
CA SER A 156 -6.65 13.24 2.60
C SER A 156 -5.60 13.18 1.50
N VAL A 157 -5.69 14.05 0.48
CA VAL A 157 -4.68 14.09 -0.58
C VAL A 157 -3.32 14.56 -0.05
N ARG A 158 -3.30 15.57 0.80
CA ARG A 158 -2.06 16.03 1.46
C ARG A 158 -1.49 14.96 2.40
N ALA A 159 -2.35 14.29 3.17
CA ALA A 159 -1.96 13.17 4.01
C ALA A 159 -1.29 12.05 3.19
N LEU A 160 -1.88 11.66 2.06
CA LEU A 160 -1.30 10.69 1.14
C LEU A 160 0.10 11.10 0.67
N GLN A 161 0.27 12.36 0.27
CA GLN A 161 1.56 12.88 -0.19
C GLN A 161 2.64 12.76 0.90
N LEU A 162 2.30 13.14 2.14
CA LEU A 162 3.20 13.01 3.29
C LEU A 162 3.50 11.54 3.61
N MET A 163 2.50 10.68 3.60
CA MET A 163 2.70 9.25 3.86
C MET A 163 3.64 8.62 2.81
N ILE A 164 3.42 8.89 1.52
CA ILE A 164 4.30 8.37 0.47
C ILE A 164 5.72 8.95 0.58
N ALA A 165 5.86 10.25 0.80
CA ALA A 165 7.17 10.88 1.00
C ALA A 165 7.89 10.27 2.22
N GLY A 166 7.18 10.07 3.33
CA GLY A 166 7.71 9.45 4.53
C GLY A 166 8.20 8.02 4.29
N VAL A 167 7.42 7.20 3.60
CA VAL A 167 7.82 5.82 3.22
C VAL A 167 9.06 5.83 2.34
N LEU A 168 9.10 6.67 1.32
CA LEU A 168 10.25 6.74 0.39
C LEU A 168 11.52 7.19 1.10
N VAL A 169 11.45 8.22 1.95
CA VAL A 169 12.59 8.68 2.74
C VAL A 169 13.07 7.57 3.68
N THR A 170 12.16 6.89 4.38
CA THR A 170 12.50 5.79 5.29
C THR A 170 13.18 4.63 4.55
N ALA A 171 12.60 4.20 3.43
CA ALA A 171 13.13 3.08 2.65
C ALA A 171 14.50 3.39 2.03
N LEU A 172 14.64 4.58 1.44
CA LEU A 172 15.93 5.02 0.89
C LEU A 172 17.00 5.12 1.97
N SER A 173 16.65 5.68 3.13
CA SER A 173 17.57 5.77 4.27
C SER A 173 17.97 4.40 4.81
N ALA A 174 17.07 3.41 4.77
CA ALA A 174 17.40 2.04 5.16
C ALA A 174 18.39 1.41 4.17
N ILE A 175 18.18 1.56 2.85
CA ILE A 175 19.11 1.06 1.82
C ILE A 175 20.51 1.66 1.98
N PHE A 176 20.59 2.95 2.30
CA PHE A 176 21.86 3.66 2.49
C PHE A 176 22.25 3.72 3.98
N GLY A 177 21.88 2.71 4.79
CA GLY A 177 22.08 2.69 6.24
C GLY A 177 23.51 2.85 6.74
N GLY A 178 24.52 2.55 5.89
CA GLY A 178 25.94 2.80 6.17
C GLY A 178 26.38 4.26 6.04
N VAL A 179 25.56 5.14 5.48
CA VAL A 179 25.90 6.57 5.32
C VAL A 179 25.65 7.30 6.64
N PRO A 180 26.60 8.18 7.08
CA PRO A 180 26.38 9.01 8.25
C PRO A 180 25.08 9.81 8.16
N GLY A 181 24.25 9.76 9.21
CA GLY A 181 22.97 10.46 9.22
C GLY A 181 21.77 9.68 8.69
N ALA A 182 21.97 8.54 8.04
CA ALA A 182 20.87 7.74 7.46
C ALA A 182 19.79 7.38 8.53
N ARG A 183 20.20 7.07 9.76
CA ARG A 183 19.26 6.80 10.86
C ARG A 183 18.36 7.98 11.19
N PHE A 184 18.91 9.18 11.19
CA PHE A 184 18.13 10.40 11.43
C PHE A 184 17.18 10.69 10.26
N ALA A 185 17.63 10.46 9.03
CA ALA A 185 16.77 10.59 7.86
C ALA A 185 15.61 9.56 7.87
N ALA A 186 15.87 8.31 8.27
CA ALA A 186 14.83 7.30 8.45
C ALA A 186 13.81 7.71 9.52
N GLY A 187 14.28 8.20 10.67
CA GLY A 187 13.41 8.75 11.73
C GLY A 187 12.59 9.93 11.25
N ALA A 188 13.18 10.86 10.50
CA ALA A 188 12.46 11.98 9.89
C ALA A 188 11.39 11.51 8.90
N GLY A 189 11.69 10.50 8.08
CA GLY A 189 10.72 9.87 7.17
C GLY A 189 9.52 9.30 7.92
N LEU A 190 9.77 8.56 9.01
CA LEU A 190 8.69 8.04 9.87
C LEU A 190 7.87 9.16 10.52
N LEU A 191 8.49 10.23 10.97
CA LEU A 191 7.76 11.40 11.51
C LEU A 191 6.87 12.04 10.45
N VAL A 192 7.35 12.21 9.23
CA VAL A 192 6.55 12.73 8.10
C VAL A 192 5.35 11.81 7.81
N TYR A 193 5.57 10.48 7.84
CA TYR A 193 4.49 9.50 7.71
C TYR A 193 3.44 9.65 8.82
N CYS A 194 3.89 9.77 10.07
CA CYS A 194 3.01 9.97 11.22
C CYS A 194 2.20 11.27 11.13
N VAL A 195 2.78 12.35 10.61
CA VAL A 195 2.02 13.60 10.35
C VAL A 195 0.89 13.32 9.35
N GLY A 196 1.13 12.56 8.29
CA GLY A 196 0.09 12.12 7.36
C GLY A 196 -1.02 11.32 8.05
N LEU A 197 -0.66 10.37 8.92
CA LEU A 197 -1.64 9.60 9.73
C LEU A 197 -2.46 10.51 10.64
N LEU A 198 -1.81 11.44 11.35
CA LEU A 198 -2.49 12.39 12.23
C LEU A 198 -3.50 13.26 11.48
N MET A 199 -3.19 13.67 10.24
CA MET A 199 -4.15 14.40 9.41
C MET A 199 -5.41 13.57 9.14
N VAL A 200 -5.27 12.27 8.87
CA VAL A 200 -6.42 11.36 8.69
C VAL A 200 -7.15 11.12 10.01
N ALA A 201 -6.43 10.94 11.11
CA ALA A 201 -7.03 10.82 12.45
C ALA A 201 -7.89 12.04 12.80
N VAL A 202 -7.43 13.25 12.44
CA VAL A 202 -8.25 14.48 12.61
C VAL A 202 -9.56 14.41 11.82
N ILE A 203 -9.54 13.89 10.58
CA ILE A 203 -10.78 13.69 9.80
C ILE A 203 -11.71 12.70 10.52
N MET A 204 -11.17 11.59 11.02
CA MET A 204 -11.94 10.57 11.73
C MET A 204 -12.56 11.13 13.01
N VAL A 205 -11.78 11.87 13.83
CA VAL A 205 -12.27 12.52 15.05
C VAL A 205 -13.35 13.55 14.74
N ARG A 206 -13.16 14.39 13.71
CA ARG A 206 -14.18 15.36 13.28
C ARG A 206 -15.48 14.64 12.86
N THR A 207 -15.38 13.53 12.15
CA THR A 207 -16.53 12.70 11.76
C THR A 207 -17.24 12.12 13.01
N MET A 208 -16.49 11.66 14.02
CA MET A 208 -17.05 11.17 15.29
C MET A 208 -17.77 12.27 16.08
N ARG A 209 -17.31 13.51 15.98
CA ARG A 209 -18.00 14.65 16.65
C ARG A 209 -19.36 14.95 16.03
N THR A 210 -19.58 14.65 14.75
CA THR A 210 -20.90 14.80 14.10
C THR A 210 -21.84 13.66 14.45
N LYS A 211 -21.32 12.44 14.59
CA LYS A 211 -22.08 11.25 15.00
C LYS A 211 -21.18 10.27 15.74
N ARG A 212 -21.48 10.05 17.01
CA ARG A 212 -20.72 9.12 17.86
C ARG A 212 -20.96 7.66 17.45
N PRO A 213 -19.93 6.79 17.55
CA PRO A 213 -20.10 5.36 17.36
C PRO A 213 -21.00 4.80 18.45
N GLY A 214 -22.20 4.33 18.09
CA GLY A 214 -23.17 3.72 19.03
C GLY A 214 -23.35 2.22 18.84
N GLU A 215 -22.71 1.64 17.82
CA GLU A 215 -22.79 0.22 17.49
C GLU A 215 -21.42 -0.45 17.62
N PHE A 216 -21.37 -1.76 17.85
CA PHE A 216 -20.12 -2.51 18.04
C PHE A 216 -19.11 -2.33 16.88
N PRO A 217 -19.48 -2.44 15.58
CA PRO A 217 -18.51 -2.34 14.49
C PRO A 217 -17.75 -1.00 14.47
N PRO A 218 -18.40 0.19 14.53
CA PRO A 218 -17.65 1.45 14.56
C PRO A 218 -16.87 1.66 15.86
N MET A 219 -17.33 1.11 17.00
CA MET A 219 -16.56 1.17 18.24
C MET A 219 -15.28 0.35 18.15
N SER A 220 -15.34 -0.86 17.57
CA SER A 220 -14.18 -1.74 17.38
C SER A 220 -13.12 -1.12 16.46
N VAL A 221 -13.54 -0.53 15.34
CA VAL A 221 -12.62 0.16 14.43
C VAL A 221 -12.01 1.41 15.08
N GLY A 222 -12.81 2.18 15.83
CA GLY A 222 -12.32 3.36 16.54
C GLY A 222 -11.34 3.05 17.67
N ALA A 223 -11.46 1.89 18.30
CA ALA A 223 -10.52 1.45 19.35
C ALA A 223 -9.18 0.96 18.79
N GLY A 224 -9.14 0.52 17.51
CA GLY A 224 -7.92 0.09 16.82
C GLY A 224 -7.13 1.22 16.16
N PHE A 225 -7.63 2.47 16.20
CA PHE A 225 -7.03 3.63 15.58
C PHE A 225 -6.43 4.57 16.61
#